data_7f299cadd58495f2cd5c41b61a77487a
#
_entry.id   7f299cadd58495f2cd5c41b61a77487a
#
_cell.length_a   1.000
_cell.length_b   1.000
_cell.length_c   1.000
_cell.angle_alpha   90.00
_cell.angle_beta   90.00
_cell.angle_gamma   90.00
#
_symmetry.space_group_name_H-M   'P 1'
#
loop_
_entity.id
_entity.type
_entity.pdbx_description
1 polymer ?
#
loop_
_entity_poly.entity_id
_entity_poly.type
_entity_poly.pdbx_seq_one_letter_code
_entity_poly.pdbx_strand_id
1 'polypeptide(L)'
;MITVCGIFLVIPLIENTHAEDNFEKQFLFNYFYNNQNIIPNQFIIYLQDNKEESNSIDPVEFYNSELKDTGTELLYVYYNVVKGLAIKIPDEKVLEQLKNNPFVAYIGNDRKISAFIDTPTETQIIPASVDRVDGESLNNINPNFVDADIAILDTGIDLDHADLNVFHERSFIPGTINADDDHGHGTHLAGVAAAKDNSFGIVGIAPGARLWAIKVLESSGMGEISTLIKGLDYINQNQNQVDVAVLSLGCECESGALDIAINNSIKAGITIVVAAGNEGKDAGTFTPANNPEVITVSAIADTDGKCGGNGPSTPYGADDMLASFSNYGDVVDISAPGVDIYSTFKSNSYTKLTGTSMAAPHVAGAAALYKSLHPEASPNDVKSYLITSGTNLSDLCNGSGHGYFAGDKDNFHEPLLYIGTNKIN
;
A
#
# COMPACT_ATOMS: atom_id res chain seq x y z
N MET A 1 19.71 19.06 -32.69
CA MET A 1 20.11 18.00 -33.61
C MET A 1 20.59 16.83 -32.76
N ILE A 2 19.66 15.96 -32.34
CA ILE A 2 19.96 14.77 -31.54
C ILE A 2 19.48 13.60 -32.38
N THR A 3 20.43 12.77 -32.78
CA THR A 3 20.19 11.61 -33.63
C THR A 3 19.67 10.47 -32.76
N VAL A 4 18.41 10.14 -32.89
CA VAL A 4 17.82 8.92 -32.34
C VAL A 4 17.88 7.86 -33.44
N CYS A 5 18.56 6.76 -33.16
CA CYS A 5 18.69 5.61 -34.02
C CYS A 5 17.31 4.93 -34.12
N GLY A 6 16.57 5.20 -35.24
CA GLY A 6 15.26 4.65 -35.47
C GLY A 6 15.34 3.30 -36.14
N ILE A 7 14.66 2.32 -35.58
CA ILE A 7 14.25 1.11 -36.30
C ILE A 7 12.98 1.47 -37.07
N PHE A 8 13.10 1.64 -38.37
CA PHE A 8 11.96 1.77 -39.26
C PHE A 8 11.31 0.39 -39.45
N LEU A 9 10.17 0.17 -38.81
CA LEU A 9 9.27 -0.91 -39.22
C LEU A 9 8.38 -0.35 -40.34
N VAL A 10 8.58 -0.85 -41.56
CA VAL A 10 7.71 -0.58 -42.70
C VAL A 10 6.44 -1.42 -42.51
N ILE A 11 5.34 -0.78 -42.18
CA ILE A 11 4.02 -1.43 -42.13
C ILE A 11 3.38 -1.26 -43.54
N PRO A 12 3.01 -2.34 -44.21
CA PRO A 12 2.21 -2.21 -45.42
C PRO A 12 0.77 -1.80 -45.05
N LEU A 13 0.26 -0.79 -45.72
CA LEU A 13 -1.14 -0.40 -45.70
C LEU A 13 -1.99 -1.55 -46.28
N ILE A 14 -2.73 -2.23 -45.44
CA ILE A 14 -3.83 -3.10 -45.82
C ILE A 14 -5.12 -2.51 -45.26
N GLU A 15 -6.05 -2.25 -46.15
CA GLU A 15 -7.38 -1.74 -45.84
C GLU A 15 -8.27 -2.81 -45.21
N ASN A 16 -8.96 -2.40 -44.15
CA ASN A 16 -10.22 -2.93 -43.60
C ASN A 16 -10.29 -4.36 -43.02
N THR A 17 -10.26 -4.46 -41.69
CA THR A 17 -11.38 -5.05 -40.89
C THR A 17 -11.26 -4.61 -39.43
N HIS A 18 -12.31 -4.04 -38.88
CA HIS A 18 -12.39 -3.48 -37.53
C HIS A 18 -12.15 -4.48 -36.34
N ALA A 19 -11.99 -5.75 -36.62
CA ALA A 19 -11.75 -6.79 -35.59
C ALA A 19 -10.25 -7.09 -35.36
N GLU A 20 -9.43 -7.03 -36.42
CA GLU A 20 -7.98 -7.28 -36.34
C GLU A 20 -7.24 -6.09 -35.70
N ASP A 21 -7.70 -4.87 -35.99
CA ASP A 21 -7.12 -3.63 -35.44
C ASP A 21 -7.26 -3.52 -33.92
N ASN A 22 -8.33 -4.08 -33.35
CA ASN A 22 -8.54 -4.15 -31.90
C ASN A 22 -7.65 -5.22 -31.23
N PHE A 23 -7.42 -6.36 -31.89
CA PHE A 23 -6.60 -7.42 -31.32
C PHE A 23 -5.11 -7.04 -31.31
N GLU A 24 -4.60 -6.44 -32.39
CA GLU A 24 -3.21 -5.94 -32.41
C GLU A 24 -3.00 -4.76 -31.48
N LYS A 25 -3.94 -3.82 -31.40
CA LYS A 25 -3.86 -2.71 -30.43
C LYS A 25 -3.93 -3.21 -29.00
N GLN A 26 -4.78 -4.18 -28.70
CA GLN A 26 -4.89 -4.78 -27.39
C GLN A 26 -3.69 -5.65 -27.04
N PHE A 27 -3.11 -6.36 -28.03
CA PHE A 27 -1.88 -7.13 -27.85
C PHE A 27 -0.66 -6.20 -27.63
N LEU A 28 -0.52 -5.14 -28.43
CA LEU A 28 0.54 -4.13 -28.25
C LEU A 28 0.35 -3.35 -26.96
N PHE A 29 -0.89 -2.99 -26.61
CA PHE A 29 -1.22 -2.33 -25.34
C PHE A 29 -0.86 -3.24 -24.16
N ASN A 30 -1.29 -4.50 -24.16
CA ASN A 30 -0.93 -5.49 -23.12
C ASN A 30 0.57 -5.78 -23.09
N TYR A 31 1.26 -5.82 -24.25
CA TYR A 31 2.71 -6.02 -24.32
C TYR A 31 3.48 -4.83 -23.76
N PHE A 32 3.11 -3.60 -24.12
CA PHE A 32 3.73 -2.39 -23.58
C PHE A 32 3.33 -2.18 -22.12
N TYR A 33 2.11 -2.52 -21.75
CA TYR A 33 1.58 -2.33 -20.40
C TYR A 33 2.19 -3.32 -19.41
N ASN A 34 2.29 -4.59 -19.75
CA ASN A 34 2.94 -5.63 -18.90
C ASN A 34 4.45 -5.43 -18.77
N ASN A 35 5.09 -4.63 -19.61
CA ASN A 35 6.51 -4.32 -19.51
C ASN A 35 6.81 -2.96 -18.89
N GLN A 36 5.78 -2.16 -18.54
CA GLN A 36 6.00 -0.96 -17.78
C GLN A 36 6.45 -1.33 -16.36
N ASN A 37 7.35 -0.53 -15.81
CA ASN A 37 7.92 -0.70 -14.47
C ASN A 37 8.87 -1.90 -14.27
N ILE A 38 9.15 -2.75 -15.24
CA ILE A 38 10.19 -3.78 -15.12
C ILE A 38 11.56 -3.11 -15.00
N ILE A 39 12.34 -3.49 -13.99
CA ILE A 39 13.73 -3.09 -13.86
C ILE A 39 14.58 -4.05 -14.71
N PRO A 40 15.28 -3.55 -15.74
CA PRO A 40 16.02 -4.42 -16.65
C PRO A 40 17.07 -5.28 -15.92
N ASN A 41 17.06 -6.58 -16.21
CA ASN A 41 18.01 -7.57 -15.68
C ASN A 41 17.95 -7.79 -14.16
N GLN A 42 16.94 -7.28 -13.47
CA GLN A 42 16.75 -7.44 -12.04
C GLN A 42 15.62 -8.43 -11.75
N PHE A 43 15.89 -9.40 -10.87
CA PHE A 43 14.99 -10.51 -10.59
C PHE A 43 14.92 -10.78 -9.09
N ILE A 44 13.74 -11.26 -8.67
CA ILE A 44 13.47 -11.78 -7.34
C ILE A 44 13.35 -13.29 -7.45
N ILE A 45 14.11 -14.02 -6.64
CA ILE A 45 14.16 -15.48 -6.62
C ILE A 45 13.71 -15.98 -5.26
N TYR A 46 12.80 -16.96 -5.24
CA TYR A 46 12.51 -17.72 -4.03
C TYR A 46 13.10 -19.12 -4.13
N LEU A 47 13.65 -19.56 -3.01
CA LEU A 47 14.30 -20.87 -2.89
C LEU A 47 13.38 -21.82 -2.15
N GLN A 48 13.46 -23.09 -2.51
CA GLN A 48 12.78 -24.21 -1.82
C GLN A 48 13.80 -25.22 -1.32
N ASP A 49 13.47 -25.84 -0.19
CA ASP A 49 14.28 -26.93 0.33
C ASP A 49 14.09 -28.16 -0.59
N ASN A 50 15.17 -28.87 -0.89
CA ASN A 50 15.09 -30.11 -1.65
C ASN A 50 14.46 -31.22 -0.78
N LYS A 51 13.32 -31.76 -1.21
CA LYS A 51 12.58 -32.82 -0.47
C LYS A 51 13.34 -34.14 -0.36
N GLU A 52 14.33 -34.35 -1.20
CA GLU A 52 15.12 -35.60 -1.24
C GLU A 52 16.36 -35.56 -0.35
N GLU A 53 16.89 -34.36 -0.10
CA GLU A 53 18.02 -34.16 0.82
C GLU A 53 17.50 -33.27 1.96
N SER A 54 17.50 -33.75 3.18
CA SER A 54 17.02 -33.03 4.38
C SER A 54 17.78 -31.74 4.72
N ASN A 55 18.36 -31.06 3.73
CA ASN A 55 19.14 -29.85 3.86
C ASN A 55 18.31 -28.63 3.48
N SER A 56 18.09 -27.76 4.45
CA SER A 56 17.57 -26.42 4.24
C SER A 56 18.61 -25.57 3.53
N ILE A 57 18.25 -25.00 2.37
CA ILE A 57 19.15 -24.15 1.60
C ILE A 57 19.24 -22.75 2.24
N ASP A 58 20.47 -22.28 2.47
CA ASP A 58 20.71 -20.87 2.87
C ASP A 58 20.85 -20.00 1.61
N PRO A 59 20.13 -18.85 1.52
CA PRO A 59 20.17 -18.00 0.34
C PRO A 59 21.57 -17.47 0.01
N VAL A 60 22.40 -17.16 1.01
CA VAL A 60 23.78 -16.68 0.79
C VAL A 60 24.68 -17.82 0.29
N GLU A 61 24.50 -19.04 0.82
CA GLU A 61 25.21 -20.21 0.31
C GLU A 61 24.82 -20.49 -1.13
N PHE A 62 23.55 -20.44 -1.47
CA PHE A 62 23.06 -20.58 -2.85
C PHE A 62 23.69 -19.54 -3.77
N TYR A 63 23.72 -18.24 -3.37
CA TYR A 63 24.38 -17.21 -4.16
C TYR A 63 25.87 -17.53 -4.37
N ASN A 64 26.58 -17.90 -3.32
CA ASN A 64 28.02 -18.15 -3.39
C ASN A 64 28.37 -19.38 -4.26
N SER A 65 27.53 -20.41 -4.27
CA SER A 65 27.76 -21.63 -5.05
C SER A 65 27.31 -21.52 -6.51
N GLU A 66 26.18 -20.86 -6.77
CA GLU A 66 25.53 -20.91 -8.08
C GLU A 66 25.71 -19.62 -8.90
N LEU A 67 25.85 -18.46 -8.26
CA LEU A 67 25.72 -17.15 -8.93
C LEU A 67 26.93 -16.26 -8.87
N LYS A 68 27.75 -16.33 -7.82
CA LYS A 68 28.86 -15.42 -7.58
C LYS A 68 29.83 -15.32 -8.76
N ASP A 69 30.16 -16.44 -9.39
CA ASP A 69 31.14 -16.51 -10.48
C ASP A 69 30.53 -16.25 -11.86
N THR A 70 29.21 -16.02 -11.93
CA THR A 70 28.48 -15.71 -13.19
C THR A 70 28.48 -14.22 -13.54
N GLY A 71 28.99 -13.35 -12.66
CA GLY A 71 28.87 -11.91 -12.77
C GLY A 71 27.53 -11.37 -12.30
N THR A 72 26.71 -12.21 -11.66
CA THR A 72 25.44 -11.80 -11.01
C THR A 72 25.73 -10.96 -9.79
N GLU A 73 25.06 -9.81 -9.67
CA GLU A 73 25.12 -8.93 -8.52
C GLU A 73 24.03 -9.32 -7.51
N LEU A 74 24.38 -9.49 -6.23
CA LEU A 74 23.44 -9.72 -5.14
C LEU A 74 22.96 -8.36 -4.61
N LEU A 75 21.64 -8.12 -4.67
CA LEU A 75 21.02 -6.89 -4.19
C LEU A 75 20.51 -7.05 -2.77
N TYR A 76 19.64 -8.04 -2.54
CA TYR A 76 19.04 -8.32 -1.24
C TYR A 76 18.97 -9.82 -0.95
N VAL A 77 18.96 -10.15 0.36
CA VAL A 77 18.73 -11.50 0.89
C VAL A 77 17.49 -11.47 1.75
N TYR A 78 16.60 -12.46 1.57
CA TYR A 78 15.37 -12.63 2.32
C TYR A 78 15.42 -13.90 3.15
N TYR A 79 15.02 -13.84 4.43
CA TYR A 79 15.08 -14.99 5.34
C TYR A 79 13.74 -15.33 5.99
N ASN A 80 12.88 -14.33 6.24
CA ASN A 80 11.72 -14.48 7.11
C ASN A 80 10.40 -14.55 6.34
N VAL A 81 10.15 -13.57 5.47
CA VAL A 81 8.96 -13.54 4.63
C VAL A 81 9.01 -14.61 3.54
N VAL A 82 10.20 -14.83 3.00
CA VAL A 82 10.57 -15.94 2.09
C VAL A 82 12.05 -16.25 2.27
N LYS A 83 12.48 -17.46 1.88
CA LYS A 83 13.90 -17.72 1.63
C LYS A 83 14.21 -17.33 0.20
N GLY A 84 15.06 -16.35 -0.04
CA GLY A 84 15.28 -15.89 -1.40
C GLY A 84 16.26 -14.75 -1.54
N LEU A 85 16.35 -14.25 -2.77
CA LEU A 85 17.33 -13.23 -3.20
C LEU A 85 16.66 -12.24 -4.15
N ALA A 86 17.06 -10.96 -4.09
CA ALA A 86 17.00 -10.06 -5.24
C ALA A 86 18.39 -9.99 -5.89
N ILE A 87 18.46 -10.15 -7.19
CA ILE A 87 19.70 -10.20 -7.95
C ILE A 87 19.60 -9.42 -9.26
N LYS A 88 20.76 -8.98 -9.74
CA LYS A 88 20.90 -8.43 -11.09
C LYS A 88 21.73 -9.35 -11.95
N ILE A 89 21.14 -9.87 -13.01
CA ILE A 89 21.73 -10.90 -13.88
C ILE A 89 22.35 -10.23 -15.12
N PRO A 90 23.61 -10.48 -15.44
CA PRO A 90 24.27 -9.86 -16.58
C PRO A 90 23.91 -10.49 -17.93
N ASP A 91 23.53 -11.79 -17.94
CA ASP A 91 23.32 -12.59 -19.15
C ASP A 91 22.07 -13.48 -19.03
N GLU A 92 21.29 -13.54 -20.12
CA GLU A 92 20.08 -14.37 -20.22
C GLU A 92 20.34 -15.87 -20.00
N LYS A 93 21.57 -16.35 -20.26
CA LYS A 93 21.96 -17.74 -20.00
C LYS A 93 21.91 -18.09 -18.51
N VAL A 94 22.27 -17.14 -17.65
CA VAL A 94 22.17 -17.33 -16.18
C VAL A 94 20.70 -17.44 -15.77
N LEU A 95 19.83 -16.65 -16.37
CA LEU A 95 18.39 -16.73 -16.14
C LEU A 95 17.82 -18.11 -16.52
N GLU A 96 18.23 -18.65 -17.66
CA GLU A 96 17.79 -19.98 -18.09
C GLU A 96 18.32 -21.10 -17.19
N GLN A 97 19.53 -20.97 -16.68
CA GLN A 97 20.09 -21.91 -15.70
C GLN A 97 19.28 -21.87 -14.40
N LEU A 98 18.92 -20.69 -13.91
CA LEU A 98 18.10 -20.52 -12.70
C LEU A 98 16.69 -21.08 -12.86
N LYS A 99 16.05 -20.90 -13.99
CA LYS A 99 14.71 -21.49 -14.27
C LYS A 99 14.68 -23.02 -14.19
N ASN A 100 15.82 -23.65 -14.47
CA ASN A 100 15.96 -25.11 -14.42
C ASN A 100 16.62 -25.61 -13.14
N ASN A 101 16.98 -24.74 -12.21
CA ASN A 101 17.63 -25.12 -10.95
C ASN A 101 16.57 -25.67 -9.97
N PRO A 102 16.76 -26.90 -9.42
CA PRO A 102 15.78 -27.56 -8.55
C PRO A 102 15.55 -26.84 -7.21
N PHE A 103 16.46 -25.98 -6.80
CA PHE A 103 16.32 -25.17 -5.59
C PHE A 103 15.56 -23.87 -5.83
N VAL A 104 15.26 -23.50 -7.07
CA VAL A 104 14.49 -22.30 -7.39
C VAL A 104 12.99 -22.63 -7.47
N ALA A 105 12.23 -22.15 -6.50
CA ALA A 105 10.78 -22.32 -6.45
C ALA A 105 10.05 -21.29 -7.32
N TYR A 106 10.61 -20.07 -7.40
CA TYR A 106 10.04 -18.96 -8.15
C TYR A 106 11.15 -18.01 -8.64
N ILE A 107 10.98 -17.46 -9.82
CA ILE A 107 11.78 -16.37 -10.36
C ILE A 107 10.85 -15.39 -11.11
N GLY A 108 10.92 -14.11 -10.76
CA GLY A 108 10.14 -13.05 -11.40
C GLY A 108 10.94 -11.76 -11.57
N ASN A 109 10.51 -10.93 -12.52
CA ASN A 109 11.11 -9.61 -12.72
C ASN A 109 10.88 -8.73 -11.50
N ASP A 110 11.87 -7.94 -11.10
CA ASP A 110 11.68 -6.83 -10.19
C ASP A 110 11.04 -5.64 -10.90
N ARG A 111 10.27 -4.84 -10.18
CA ARG A 111 9.47 -3.75 -10.74
C ARG A 111 9.54 -2.50 -9.89
N LYS A 112 9.41 -1.34 -10.53
CA LYS A 112 9.24 -0.05 -9.85
C LYS A 112 7.85 0.04 -9.26
N ILE A 113 7.76 0.58 -8.06
CA ILE A 113 6.53 0.94 -7.36
C ILE A 113 6.55 2.43 -7.04
N SER A 114 5.39 3.05 -6.83
CA SER A 114 5.26 4.47 -6.50
C SER A 114 4.19 4.70 -5.44
N ALA A 115 4.35 5.80 -4.71
CA ALA A 115 3.29 6.32 -3.84
C ALA A 115 2.12 6.83 -4.69
N PHE A 116 0.89 6.56 -4.25
CA PHE A 116 -0.32 7.07 -4.90
C PHE A 116 -0.66 8.44 -4.32
N ILE A 117 -0.26 9.53 -5.01
CA ILE A 117 -0.53 10.91 -4.62
C ILE A 117 -1.21 11.65 -5.76
N ASP A 118 -2.27 12.42 -5.43
CA ASP A 118 -2.76 13.49 -6.28
C ASP A 118 -2.29 14.86 -5.75
N THR A 119 -2.28 15.91 -6.58
CA THR A 119 -1.65 17.21 -6.25
C THR A 119 -2.34 17.91 -5.08
N PRO A 120 -1.60 18.50 -4.13
CA PRO A 120 -2.16 19.17 -2.95
C PRO A 120 -2.98 20.41 -3.32
N THR A 121 -4.12 20.60 -2.67
CA THR A 121 -4.89 21.85 -2.71
C THR A 121 -4.81 22.55 -1.35
N GLU A 122 -4.36 23.80 -1.36
CA GLU A 122 -4.13 24.61 -0.16
C GLU A 122 -5.43 25.07 0.49
N THR A 123 -5.74 24.66 1.73
CA THR A 123 -6.37 25.48 2.80
C THR A 123 -6.46 24.69 4.11
N GLN A 124 -6.18 25.34 5.25
CA GLN A 124 -6.19 24.73 6.59
C GLN A 124 -7.60 24.38 7.04
N ILE A 125 -7.85 23.09 7.40
CA ILE A 125 -9.08 22.61 8.05
C ILE A 125 -8.73 21.51 9.05
N ILE A 126 -9.47 21.46 10.16
CA ILE A 126 -9.48 20.29 11.07
C ILE A 126 -9.96 19.07 10.29
N PRO A 127 -9.34 17.89 10.46
CA PRO A 127 -9.67 16.71 9.63
C PRO A 127 -11.12 16.27 9.77
N ALA A 128 -11.98 16.66 8.83
CA ALA A 128 -13.34 16.16 8.74
C ALA A 128 -13.37 14.62 8.57
N SER A 129 -12.31 14.07 8.02
CA SER A 129 -12.18 12.62 7.80
C SER A 129 -12.21 11.78 9.08
N VAL A 130 -11.79 12.32 10.22
CA VAL A 130 -11.88 11.66 11.52
C VAL A 130 -13.33 11.66 12.01
N ASP A 131 -14.07 12.77 11.85
CA ASP A 131 -15.49 12.87 12.14
C ASP A 131 -16.30 11.89 11.28
N ARG A 132 -15.97 11.81 9.99
CA ARG A 132 -16.70 10.98 9.03
C ARG A 132 -16.72 9.50 9.40
N VAL A 133 -15.66 9.01 10.01
CA VAL A 133 -15.56 7.62 10.46
C VAL A 133 -15.89 7.45 11.96
N ASP A 134 -16.36 8.53 12.61
CA ASP A 134 -16.70 8.60 14.04
C ASP A 134 -15.49 8.30 14.97
N GLY A 135 -14.29 8.71 14.51
CA GLY A 135 -13.05 8.53 15.26
C GLY A 135 -13.01 9.29 16.58
N GLU A 136 -13.72 10.42 16.71
CA GLU A 136 -13.79 11.22 17.93
C GLU A 136 -14.48 10.49 19.10
N SER A 137 -15.45 9.62 18.81
CA SER A 137 -16.19 8.92 19.84
C SER A 137 -15.32 7.96 20.66
N LEU A 138 -14.13 7.62 20.17
CA LEU A 138 -13.17 6.71 20.77
C LEU A 138 -12.24 7.40 21.78
N ASN A 139 -12.14 8.73 21.76
CA ASN A 139 -11.36 9.52 22.73
C ASN A 139 -11.78 9.29 24.18
N ASN A 140 -12.97 8.70 24.39
CA ASN A 140 -13.46 8.30 25.72
C ASN A 140 -12.89 6.96 26.21
N ILE A 141 -12.22 6.15 25.38
CA ILE A 141 -11.74 4.81 25.75
C ILE A 141 -10.32 4.88 26.34
N ASN A 142 -9.42 5.63 25.72
CA ASN A 142 -8.12 6.02 26.29
C ASN A 142 -7.54 7.20 25.47
N PRO A 143 -7.72 8.44 25.93
CA PRO A 143 -7.56 9.62 25.06
C PRO A 143 -6.13 9.87 24.55
N ASN A 144 -5.10 9.20 25.08
CA ASN A 144 -3.73 9.62 24.79
C ASN A 144 -2.79 8.55 24.24
N PHE A 145 -3.19 7.28 24.17
CA PHE A 145 -2.30 6.22 23.71
C PHE A 145 -3.02 4.93 23.34
N VAL A 146 -3.00 4.57 22.08
CA VAL A 146 -3.44 3.26 21.60
C VAL A 146 -2.26 2.29 21.64
N ASP A 147 -2.39 1.20 22.39
CA ASP A 147 -1.33 0.20 22.53
C ASP A 147 -1.31 -0.75 21.33
N ALA A 148 -0.84 -0.23 20.21
CA ALA A 148 -0.63 -0.97 18.98
C ALA A 148 0.54 -0.39 18.19
N ASP A 149 1.10 -1.18 17.29
CA ASP A 149 2.22 -0.83 16.44
C ASP A 149 1.80 -0.82 14.95
N ILE A 150 2.00 0.33 14.29
CA ILE A 150 1.66 0.53 12.87
C ILE A 150 2.93 0.76 12.06
N ALA A 151 3.24 -0.13 11.13
CA ALA A 151 4.34 0.02 10.19
C ALA A 151 3.87 0.77 8.92
N ILE A 152 4.52 1.88 8.61
CA ILE A 152 4.32 2.66 7.39
C ILE A 152 5.45 2.29 6.42
N LEU A 153 5.15 1.45 5.41
CA LEU A 153 6.11 1.06 4.38
C LEU A 153 5.99 2.05 3.21
N ASP A 154 6.75 3.14 3.27
CA ASP A 154 6.59 4.28 2.37
C ASP A 154 7.89 5.10 2.21
N THR A 155 7.79 6.43 2.05
CA THR A 155 8.93 7.36 1.90
C THR A 155 9.71 7.63 3.20
N GLY A 156 9.33 6.99 4.31
CA GLY A 156 9.79 7.26 5.66
C GLY A 156 8.74 8.01 6.48
N ILE A 157 9.12 8.45 7.67
CA ILE A 157 8.34 9.36 8.52
C ILE A 157 9.30 10.46 8.99
N ASP A 158 8.82 11.70 9.14
CA ASP A 158 9.54 12.77 9.83
C ASP A 158 9.76 12.35 11.29
N LEU A 159 10.97 11.91 11.60
CA LEU A 159 11.33 11.28 12.88
C LEU A 159 11.20 12.23 14.07
N ASP A 160 11.29 13.54 13.81
CA ASP A 160 11.22 14.59 14.82
C ASP A 160 9.85 15.28 14.89
N HIS A 161 8.84 14.80 14.13
CA HIS A 161 7.51 15.42 14.12
C HIS A 161 6.83 15.34 15.49
N ALA A 162 6.57 16.47 16.11
CA ALA A 162 6.10 16.58 17.49
C ALA A 162 4.76 15.85 17.76
N ASP A 163 3.92 15.77 16.71
CA ASP A 163 2.59 15.15 16.75
C ASP A 163 2.60 13.63 16.50
N LEU A 164 3.75 13.03 16.20
CA LEU A 164 3.89 11.60 15.91
C LEU A 164 4.66 10.86 17.00
N ASN A 165 4.32 9.59 17.23
CA ASN A 165 5.02 8.68 18.13
C ASN A 165 5.87 7.70 17.33
N VAL A 166 6.94 8.18 16.68
CA VAL A 166 7.84 7.32 15.91
C VAL A 166 8.71 6.52 16.89
N PHE A 167 8.50 5.20 16.91
CA PHE A 167 9.11 4.29 17.86
C PHE A 167 10.28 3.51 17.25
N HIS A 168 10.15 3.08 15.98
CA HIS A 168 11.20 2.40 15.22
C HIS A 168 11.36 3.02 13.85
N GLU A 169 12.57 2.89 13.30
CA GLU A 169 12.87 3.35 11.96
C GLU A 169 13.83 2.39 11.23
N ARG A 170 13.62 2.22 9.94
CA ARG A 170 14.52 1.46 9.07
C ARG A 170 14.41 1.92 7.62
N SER A 171 15.54 2.31 7.03
CA SER A 171 15.60 2.55 5.58
C SER A 171 16.19 1.36 4.83
N PHE A 172 15.60 1.08 3.67
CA PHE A 172 16.10 0.13 2.67
C PHE A 172 16.49 0.82 1.37
N ILE A 173 16.52 2.16 1.37
CA ILE A 173 16.93 2.96 0.23
C ILE A 173 18.45 3.15 0.27
N PRO A 174 19.20 2.77 -0.79
CA PRO A 174 20.63 2.94 -0.84
C PRO A 174 21.08 4.40 -0.64
N GLY A 175 22.06 4.60 0.21
CA GLY A 175 22.62 5.93 0.47
C GLY A 175 21.87 6.76 1.51
N THR A 176 20.77 6.28 2.08
CA THR A 176 20.12 6.92 3.23
C THR A 176 20.72 6.43 4.55
N ILE A 177 20.74 7.32 5.57
CA ILE A 177 21.30 6.99 6.90
C ILE A 177 20.19 6.43 7.81
N ASN A 178 18.97 6.93 7.68
CA ASN A 178 17.81 6.61 8.49
C ASN A 178 16.54 6.62 7.61
N ALA A 179 15.37 6.42 8.22
CA ALA A 179 14.09 6.46 7.55
C ALA A 179 13.37 7.81 7.67
N ASP A 180 14.14 8.89 7.85
CA ASP A 180 13.58 10.24 7.85
C ASP A 180 12.96 10.57 6.49
N ASP A 181 11.81 11.23 6.52
CA ASP A 181 10.99 11.44 5.33
C ASP A 181 11.43 12.66 4.52
N ASP A 182 12.05 12.42 3.39
CA ASP A 182 12.51 13.44 2.45
C ASP A 182 11.48 13.81 1.37
N HIS A 183 10.32 13.11 1.34
CA HIS A 183 9.20 13.36 0.43
C HIS A 183 8.00 14.00 1.15
N GLY A 184 7.53 13.42 2.24
CA GLY A 184 6.41 13.86 3.07
C GLY A 184 5.17 12.96 3.00
N HIS A 185 5.13 12.00 2.06
CA HIS A 185 3.98 11.11 1.88
C HIS A 185 3.80 10.18 3.08
N GLY A 186 4.84 9.46 3.48
CA GLY A 186 4.76 8.54 4.61
C GLY A 186 4.48 9.25 5.94
N THR A 187 5.00 10.46 6.13
CA THR A 187 4.65 11.32 7.28
C THR A 187 3.17 11.66 7.29
N HIS A 188 2.58 11.93 6.11
CA HIS A 188 1.15 12.22 6.01
C HIS A 188 0.30 11.00 6.39
N LEU A 189 0.65 9.81 5.90
CA LEU A 189 -0.02 8.55 6.28
C LEU A 189 0.05 8.31 7.79
N ALA A 190 1.23 8.55 8.38
CA ALA A 190 1.47 8.37 9.81
C ALA A 190 0.53 9.24 10.67
N GLY A 191 0.30 10.49 10.25
CA GLY A 191 -0.61 11.39 10.95
C GLY A 191 -2.07 10.99 10.85
N VAL A 192 -2.53 10.58 9.66
CA VAL A 192 -3.89 10.06 9.49
C VAL A 192 -4.12 8.85 10.39
N ALA A 193 -3.17 7.91 10.42
CA ALA A 193 -3.30 6.70 11.21
C ALA A 193 -3.19 6.96 12.72
N ALA A 194 -2.24 7.80 13.17
CA ALA A 194 -1.83 7.79 14.58
C ALA A 194 -1.31 9.11 15.16
N ALA A 195 -1.64 10.28 14.58
CA ALA A 195 -1.31 11.55 15.21
C ALA A 195 -1.84 11.59 16.65
N LYS A 196 -1.03 12.17 17.57
CA LYS A 196 -1.32 12.19 19.01
C LYS A 196 -2.53 13.08 19.32
N ASP A 197 -3.30 12.69 20.33
CA ASP A 197 -4.27 13.59 20.97
C ASP A 197 -3.56 14.40 22.07
N ASN A 198 -3.03 15.58 21.71
CA ASN A 198 -2.10 16.33 22.58
C ASN A 198 -2.36 17.84 22.67
N SER A 199 -3.48 18.34 22.24
CA SER A 199 -3.89 19.75 22.23
C SER A 199 -3.29 20.65 21.14
N PHE A 200 -2.49 20.14 20.18
CA PHE A 200 -2.03 20.86 18.99
C PHE A 200 -2.02 19.91 17.78
N GLY A 201 -1.91 20.47 16.59
CA GLY A 201 -1.87 19.69 15.35
C GLY A 201 -3.19 18.99 15.03
N ILE A 202 -3.16 17.71 14.83
CA ILE A 202 -4.32 16.87 14.47
C ILE A 202 -4.42 15.63 15.34
N VAL A 203 -5.58 14.96 15.33
CA VAL A 203 -5.77 13.65 15.96
C VAL A 203 -5.91 12.59 14.86
N GLY A 204 -5.14 11.51 14.94
CA GLY A 204 -5.26 10.35 14.07
C GLY A 204 -6.33 9.37 14.56
N ILE A 205 -6.59 8.33 13.77
CA ILE A 205 -7.61 7.31 14.08
C ILE A 205 -7.21 6.44 15.29
N ALA A 206 -5.92 6.14 15.44
CA ALA A 206 -5.35 5.44 16.60
C ALA A 206 -4.35 6.35 17.34
N PRO A 207 -4.83 7.33 18.13
CA PRO A 207 -3.98 8.39 18.66
C PRO A 207 -2.79 7.86 19.44
N GLY A 208 -1.59 8.31 19.08
CA GLY A 208 -0.36 7.99 19.78
C GLY A 208 0.13 6.56 19.66
N ALA A 209 -0.48 5.72 18.82
CA ALA A 209 0.04 4.38 18.50
C ALA A 209 1.50 4.46 18.05
N ARG A 210 2.28 3.41 18.34
CA ARG A 210 3.70 3.35 17.99
C ARG A 210 3.86 3.20 16.48
N LEU A 211 4.59 4.11 15.86
CA LEU A 211 4.84 4.14 14.43
C LEU A 211 6.21 3.55 14.10
N TRP A 212 6.24 2.69 13.09
CA TRP A 212 7.45 2.15 12.51
C TRP A 212 7.66 2.80 11.13
N ALA A 213 8.68 3.63 11.01
CA ALA A 213 9.09 4.26 9.76
C ALA A 213 9.90 3.27 8.91
N ILE A 214 9.29 2.65 7.92
CA ILE A 214 9.94 1.67 7.04
C ILE A 214 10.08 2.31 5.65
N LYS A 215 11.25 2.94 5.42
CA LYS A 215 11.51 3.64 4.17
C LYS A 215 11.87 2.67 3.05
N VAL A 216 10.93 2.48 2.14
CA VAL A 216 11.04 1.61 0.94
C VAL A 216 10.88 2.40 -0.36
N LEU A 217 10.50 3.68 -0.28
CA LEU A 217 10.41 4.63 -1.39
C LEU A 217 11.45 5.74 -1.23
N GLU A 218 11.98 6.20 -2.37
CA GLU A 218 12.92 7.32 -2.46
C GLU A 218 12.23 8.68 -2.27
N SER A 219 13.01 9.76 -2.23
CA SER A 219 12.53 11.15 -2.18
C SER A 219 11.67 11.57 -3.39
N SER A 220 11.67 10.79 -4.44
CA SER A 220 10.78 10.93 -5.60
C SER A 220 9.39 10.31 -5.41
N GLY A 221 9.15 9.61 -4.30
CA GLY A 221 7.97 8.78 -4.09
C GLY A 221 8.00 7.46 -4.86
N MET A 222 9.12 7.11 -5.50
CA MET A 222 9.28 5.90 -6.30
C MET A 222 10.10 4.86 -5.55
N GLY A 223 9.88 3.57 -5.86
CA GLY A 223 10.63 2.46 -5.29
C GLY A 223 10.57 1.20 -6.14
N GLU A 224 11.09 0.11 -5.59
CA GLU A 224 11.18 -1.19 -6.25
C GLU A 224 10.45 -2.25 -5.42
N ILE A 225 9.85 -3.25 -6.07
CA ILE A 225 9.20 -4.37 -5.36
C ILE A 225 10.20 -5.11 -4.48
N SER A 226 11.44 -5.26 -4.91
CA SER A 226 12.51 -5.89 -4.11
C SER A 226 12.76 -5.16 -2.79
N THR A 227 12.73 -3.83 -2.82
CA THR A 227 12.88 -2.98 -1.63
C THR A 227 11.66 -3.11 -0.71
N LEU A 228 10.44 -3.16 -1.28
CA LEU A 228 9.23 -3.40 -0.52
C LEU A 228 9.24 -4.77 0.17
N ILE A 229 9.62 -5.84 -0.56
CA ILE A 229 9.77 -7.18 0.03
C ILE A 229 10.80 -7.16 1.16
N LYS A 230 11.87 -6.36 1.04
CA LYS A 230 12.85 -6.22 2.11
C LYS A 230 12.27 -5.52 3.34
N GLY A 231 11.40 -4.53 3.15
CA GLY A 231 10.61 -3.90 4.23
C GLY A 231 9.69 -4.91 4.92
N LEU A 232 8.95 -5.71 4.14
CA LEU A 232 8.09 -6.79 4.65
C LEU A 232 8.90 -7.85 5.43
N ASP A 233 10.07 -8.23 4.95
CA ASP A 233 10.95 -9.17 5.65
C ASP A 233 11.38 -8.62 7.01
N TYR A 234 11.66 -7.31 7.10
CA TYR A 234 12.02 -6.67 8.36
C TYR A 234 10.87 -6.62 9.36
N ILE A 235 9.66 -6.25 8.96
CA ILE A 235 8.51 -6.28 9.87
C ILE A 235 8.16 -7.70 10.29
N ASN A 236 8.35 -8.70 9.43
CA ASN A 236 8.20 -10.11 9.77
C ASN A 236 9.20 -10.61 10.83
N GLN A 237 10.44 -10.09 10.81
CA GLN A 237 11.39 -10.36 11.90
C GLN A 237 10.89 -9.83 13.25
N ASN A 238 10.01 -8.84 13.22
CA ASN A 238 9.45 -8.16 14.38
C ASN A 238 7.93 -8.40 14.53
N GLN A 239 7.42 -9.51 13.99
CA GLN A 239 5.99 -9.85 13.95
C GLN A 239 5.28 -9.89 15.32
N ASN A 240 6.03 -10.07 16.42
CA ASN A 240 5.50 -10.03 17.78
C ASN A 240 5.29 -8.60 18.30
N GLN A 241 5.65 -7.59 17.53
CA GLN A 241 5.52 -6.18 17.87
C GLN A 241 4.63 -5.43 16.87
N VAL A 242 4.75 -5.73 15.57
CA VAL A 242 3.98 -5.04 14.52
C VAL A 242 2.61 -5.67 14.36
N ASP A 243 1.55 -4.91 14.61
CA ASP A 243 0.16 -5.35 14.49
C ASP A 243 -0.42 -5.10 13.09
N VAL A 244 -0.10 -3.93 12.51
CA VAL A 244 -0.65 -3.46 11.24
C VAL A 244 0.45 -2.91 10.35
N ALA A 245 0.35 -3.12 9.05
CA ALA A 245 1.22 -2.47 8.07
C ALA A 245 0.41 -1.79 6.97
N VAL A 246 0.82 -0.58 6.57
CA VAL A 246 0.20 0.24 5.53
C VAL A 246 1.10 0.27 4.30
N LEU A 247 0.52 -0.06 3.14
CA LEU A 247 1.17 -0.02 1.83
C LEU A 247 0.34 0.88 0.91
N SER A 248 0.56 2.20 0.99
CA SER A 248 -0.09 3.19 0.12
C SER A 248 0.68 3.41 -1.18
N LEU A 249 1.01 2.30 -1.84
CA LEU A 249 1.87 2.22 -3.03
C LEU A 249 1.49 1.02 -3.89
N GLY A 250 1.90 1.04 -5.15
CA GLY A 250 1.66 -0.10 -6.04
C GLY A 250 1.95 0.20 -7.50
N CYS A 251 1.53 -0.71 -8.37
CA CYS A 251 1.58 -0.56 -9.82
C CYS A 251 0.47 -1.35 -10.51
N GLU A 252 0.06 -0.90 -11.69
CA GLU A 252 -0.76 -1.70 -12.60
C GLU A 252 0.12 -2.80 -13.21
N CYS A 253 0.30 -3.88 -12.46
CA CYS A 253 1.19 -4.98 -12.81
C CYS A 253 0.84 -6.23 -11.97
N GLU A 254 1.43 -7.37 -12.31
CA GLU A 254 1.37 -8.60 -11.52
C GLU A 254 2.72 -8.87 -10.86
N SER A 255 2.73 -9.32 -9.61
CA SER A 255 3.94 -9.75 -8.92
C SER A 255 3.67 -10.87 -7.91
N GLY A 256 3.72 -12.12 -8.37
CA GLY A 256 3.61 -13.27 -7.47
C GLY A 256 4.67 -13.32 -6.36
N ALA A 257 5.82 -12.65 -6.55
CA ALA A 257 6.81 -12.49 -5.50
C ALA A 257 6.29 -11.64 -4.35
N LEU A 258 5.66 -10.51 -4.66
CA LEU A 258 5.08 -9.62 -3.65
C LEU A 258 3.89 -10.29 -2.96
N ASP A 259 3.01 -10.99 -3.72
CA ASP A 259 1.88 -11.71 -3.14
C ASP A 259 2.32 -12.76 -2.12
N ILE A 260 3.36 -13.55 -2.43
CA ILE A 260 3.89 -14.54 -1.49
C ILE A 260 4.45 -13.85 -0.24
N ALA A 261 5.16 -12.72 -0.37
CA ALA A 261 5.69 -11.98 0.75
C ALA A 261 4.58 -11.43 1.66
N ILE A 262 3.55 -10.81 1.08
CA ILE A 262 2.37 -10.29 1.78
C ILE A 262 1.63 -11.42 2.51
N ASN A 263 1.33 -12.52 1.80
CA ASN A 263 0.61 -13.65 2.39
C ASN A 263 1.38 -14.29 3.56
N ASN A 264 2.71 -14.29 3.52
CA ASN A 264 3.51 -14.75 4.64
C ASN A 264 3.50 -13.77 5.82
N SER A 265 3.44 -12.45 5.57
CA SER A 265 3.28 -11.45 6.64
C SER A 265 1.93 -11.58 7.33
N ILE A 266 0.86 -11.81 6.56
CA ILE A 266 -0.49 -12.04 7.10
C ILE A 266 -0.54 -13.33 7.94
N LYS A 267 0.07 -14.42 7.45
CA LYS A 267 0.19 -15.66 8.21
C LYS A 267 1.01 -15.51 9.51
N ALA A 268 1.92 -14.57 9.54
CA ALA A 268 2.71 -14.21 10.72
C ALA A 268 1.91 -13.37 11.74
N GLY A 269 0.69 -12.94 11.40
CA GLY A 269 -0.22 -12.20 12.29
C GLY A 269 -0.30 -10.71 12.02
N ILE A 270 0.38 -10.19 10.98
CA ILE A 270 0.38 -8.76 10.62
C ILE A 270 -0.81 -8.46 9.72
N THR A 271 -1.67 -7.52 10.10
CA THR A 271 -2.75 -7.02 9.25
C THR A 271 -2.19 -6.09 8.18
N ILE A 272 -2.40 -6.39 6.90
CA ILE A 272 -1.90 -5.58 5.79
C ILE A 272 -3.04 -4.77 5.18
N VAL A 273 -2.89 -3.43 5.14
CA VAL A 273 -3.84 -2.49 4.55
C VAL A 273 -3.20 -1.84 3.33
N VAL A 274 -3.89 -1.82 2.20
CA VAL A 274 -3.37 -1.31 0.94
C VAL A 274 -4.33 -0.31 0.28
N ALA A 275 -3.78 0.67 -0.43
CA ALA A 275 -4.55 1.60 -1.24
C ALA A 275 -4.99 0.94 -2.56
N ALA A 276 -6.23 1.18 -3.00
CA ALA A 276 -6.78 0.60 -4.24
C ALA A 276 -6.11 1.14 -5.52
N GLY A 277 -5.53 2.35 -5.48
CA GLY A 277 -4.95 3.06 -6.63
C GLY A 277 -5.83 4.21 -7.11
N ASN A 278 -5.28 5.09 -7.97
CA ASN A 278 -5.85 6.40 -8.31
C ASN A 278 -6.15 6.59 -9.81
N GLU A 279 -6.36 5.52 -10.55
CA GLU A 279 -6.54 5.55 -12.00
C GLU A 279 -8.01 5.51 -12.43
N GLY A 280 -8.95 5.40 -11.48
CA GLY A 280 -10.38 5.25 -11.75
C GLY A 280 -10.71 3.97 -12.50
N LYS A 281 -9.97 2.89 -12.25
CA LYS A 281 -10.00 1.59 -12.92
C LYS A 281 -10.36 0.47 -11.94
N ASP A 282 -10.48 -0.74 -12.48
CA ASP A 282 -10.60 -1.97 -11.69
C ASP A 282 -9.31 -2.24 -10.92
N ALA A 283 -9.39 -2.24 -9.58
CA ALA A 283 -8.27 -2.50 -8.67
C ALA A 283 -7.70 -3.93 -8.82
N GLY A 284 -8.45 -4.86 -9.39
CA GLY A 284 -8.00 -6.21 -9.67
C GLY A 284 -6.81 -6.31 -10.63
N THR A 285 -6.46 -5.21 -11.31
CA THR A 285 -5.27 -5.14 -12.16
C THR A 285 -4.06 -4.49 -11.47
N PHE A 286 -4.19 -4.08 -10.21
CA PHE A 286 -3.15 -3.38 -9.46
C PHE A 286 -2.57 -4.24 -8.34
N THR A 287 -1.26 -4.35 -8.28
CA THR A 287 -0.56 -5.00 -7.17
C THR A 287 -0.06 -3.91 -6.19
N PRO A 288 -0.22 -4.08 -4.84
CA PRO A 288 -0.76 -5.23 -4.12
C PRO A 288 -2.28 -5.21 -3.87
N ALA A 289 -3.05 -4.26 -4.42
CA ALA A 289 -4.48 -4.11 -4.19
C ALA A 289 -5.31 -5.34 -4.61
N ASN A 290 -4.86 -6.10 -5.60
CA ASN A 290 -5.51 -7.31 -6.10
C ASN A 290 -5.27 -8.58 -5.23
N ASN A 291 -4.49 -8.49 -4.16
CA ASN A 291 -4.25 -9.63 -3.28
C ASN A 291 -5.47 -9.82 -2.34
N PRO A 292 -6.16 -10.97 -2.36
CA PRO A 292 -7.40 -11.17 -1.60
C PRO A 292 -7.21 -11.21 -0.08
N GLU A 293 -5.98 -11.40 0.39
CA GLU A 293 -5.70 -11.54 1.83
C GLU A 293 -5.47 -10.18 2.51
N VAL A 294 -5.21 -9.09 1.76
CA VAL A 294 -5.05 -7.74 2.31
C VAL A 294 -6.42 -7.07 2.55
N ILE A 295 -6.41 -5.90 3.17
CA ILE A 295 -7.57 -5.00 3.22
C ILE A 295 -7.34 -3.91 2.18
N THR A 296 -8.05 -3.98 1.06
CA THR A 296 -7.96 -3.01 -0.03
C THR A 296 -8.94 -1.87 0.17
N VAL A 297 -8.44 -0.62 0.10
CA VAL A 297 -9.18 0.58 0.49
C VAL A 297 -9.37 1.52 -0.68
N SER A 298 -10.64 1.82 -1.02
CA SER A 298 -11.04 2.87 -1.97
C SER A 298 -11.21 4.22 -1.26
N ALA A 299 -11.32 5.31 -2.03
CA ALA A 299 -11.40 6.66 -1.50
C ALA A 299 -12.74 7.33 -1.81
N ILE A 300 -13.36 7.94 -0.79
CA ILE A 300 -14.49 8.85 -0.96
C ILE A 300 -14.06 10.32 -0.82
N ALA A 301 -14.82 11.22 -1.47
CA ALA A 301 -14.78 12.63 -1.20
C ALA A 301 -15.77 12.94 -0.06
N ASP A 302 -15.24 13.34 1.07
CA ASP A 302 -16.01 13.86 2.20
C ASP A 302 -15.40 15.20 2.60
N THR A 303 -16.21 16.23 2.69
CA THR A 303 -15.76 17.61 2.86
C THR A 303 -16.24 18.29 4.12
N ASP A 304 -17.22 17.70 4.82
CA ASP A 304 -17.80 18.27 6.03
C ASP A 304 -17.80 17.32 7.25
N GLY A 305 -17.30 16.10 7.07
CA GLY A 305 -17.22 15.09 8.13
C GLY A 305 -18.56 14.42 8.46
N LYS A 306 -19.57 14.61 7.62
CA LYS A 306 -20.93 14.15 7.86
C LYS A 306 -21.50 13.47 6.64
N CYS A 307 -22.32 12.47 6.85
CA CYS A 307 -23.08 11.86 5.77
C CYS A 307 -24.18 12.78 5.23
N GLY A 308 -24.59 12.58 3.99
CA GLY A 308 -25.77 13.23 3.40
C GLY A 308 -25.49 14.10 2.19
N GLY A 309 -24.23 14.26 1.79
CA GLY A 309 -23.85 14.96 0.56
C GLY A 309 -24.13 16.46 0.58
N ASN A 310 -24.05 17.11 1.74
CA ASN A 310 -24.37 18.52 1.93
C ASN A 310 -23.13 19.45 1.94
N GLY A 311 -21.94 18.88 2.00
CA GLY A 311 -20.68 19.60 1.92
C GLY A 311 -20.38 20.15 0.51
N PRO A 312 -19.38 21.01 0.37
CA PRO A 312 -18.98 21.56 -0.92
C PRO A 312 -18.39 20.47 -1.84
N SER A 313 -18.63 20.59 -3.13
CA SER A 313 -18.02 19.69 -4.12
C SER A 313 -16.52 19.96 -4.28
N THR A 314 -15.76 18.91 -4.60
CA THR A 314 -14.34 18.95 -4.91
C THR A 314 -14.11 18.72 -6.42
N PRO A 315 -12.89 18.90 -6.95
CA PRO A 315 -12.55 18.48 -8.31
C PRO A 315 -12.71 16.97 -8.55
N TYR A 316 -12.77 16.17 -7.48
CA TYR A 316 -12.78 14.71 -7.52
C TYR A 316 -14.17 14.09 -7.27
N GLY A 317 -15.16 14.89 -6.98
CA GLY A 317 -16.55 14.47 -6.75
C GLY A 317 -17.30 15.42 -5.83
N ALA A 318 -18.60 15.24 -5.78
CA ALA A 318 -19.44 15.88 -4.76
C ALA A 318 -19.15 15.25 -3.39
N ASP A 319 -19.58 15.91 -2.35
CA ASP A 319 -19.51 15.40 -0.99
C ASP A 319 -20.22 14.04 -0.86
N ASP A 320 -19.68 13.13 -0.06
CA ASP A 320 -20.13 11.76 0.12
C ASP A 320 -20.21 10.92 -1.17
N MET A 321 -19.30 11.14 -2.11
CA MET A 321 -19.21 10.33 -3.31
C MET A 321 -17.88 9.58 -3.40
N LEU A 322 -17.89 8.41 -4.05
CA LEU A 322 -16.65 7.75 -4.46
C LEU A 322 -15.83 8.74 -5.28
N ALA A 323 -14.58 8.95 -4.89
CA ALA A 323 -13.69 9.89 -5.59
C ALA A 323 -13.47 9.44 -7.04
N SER A 324 -13.50 10.40 -7.98
CA SER A 324 -13.45 10.08 -9.42
C SER A 324 -12.18 9.34 -9.85
N PHE A 325 -11.09 9.56 -9.14
CA PHE A 325 -9.81 8.86 -9.35
C PHE A 325 -9.78 7.48 -8.70
N SER A 326 -10.58 7.21 -7.65
CA SER A 326 -10.47 5.95 -6.91
C SER A 326 -10.64 4.75 -7.82
N ASN A 327 -9.74 3.80 -7.69
CA ASN A 327 -9.96 2.47 -8.21
C ASN A 327 -11.11 1.80 -7.44
N TYR A 328 -11.80 0.84 -8.08
CA TYR A 328 -13.00 0.15 -7.63
C TYR A 328 -12.93 -1.34 -8.02
N GLY A 329 -13.94 -2.12 -7.75
CA GLY A 329 -14.00 -3.53 -8.15
C GLY A 329 -14.15 -4.49 -6.98
N ASP A 330 -14.37 -5.76 -7.30
CA ASP A 330 -14.65 -6.83 -6.35
C ASP A 330 -13.52 -7.17 -5.37
N VAL A 331 -12.33 -6.65 -5.61
CA VAL A 331 -11.17 -6.78 -4.72
C VAL A 331 -11.09 -5.67 -3.66
N VAL A 332 -11.94 -4.63 -3.77
CA VAL A 332 -12.00 -3.56 -2.76
C VAL A 332 -12.85 -4.02 -1.58
N ASP A 333 -12.30 -3.93 -0.39
CA ASP A 333 -12.94 -4.43 0.83
C ASP A 333 -13.71 -3.37 1.59
N ILE A 334 -13.24 -2.11 1.55
CA ILE A 334 -13.76 -1.01 2.35
C ILE A 334 -13.39 0.34 1.76
N SER A 335 -14.25 1.33 1.91
CA SER A 335 -13.98 2.74 1.57
C SER A 335 -13.60 3.55 2.79
N ALA A 336 -12.83 4.63 2.60
CA ALA A 336 -12.57 5.64 3.62
C ALA A 336 -12.36 7.02 2.98
N PRO A 337 -12.41 8.13 3.75
CA PRO A 337 -12.13 9.46 3.24
C PRO A 337 -10.72 9.56 2.63
N GLY A 338 -10.61 10.09 1.41
CA GLY A 338 -9.34 10.18 0.69
C GLY A 338 -9.13 11.50 -0.07
N VAL A 339 -10.04 12.47 0.06
CA VAL A 339 -9.93 13.76 -0.64
C VAL A 339 -9.70 14.88 0.36
N ASP A 340 -8.72 15.74 0.07
CA ASP A 340 -8.35 16.91 0.89
C ASP A 340 -8.08 16.57 2.37
N ILE A 341 -7.47 15.42 2.61
CA ILE A 341 -7.17 14.91 3.95
C ILE A 341 -6.04 15.73 4.57
N TYR A 342 -6.35 16.46 5.65
CA TYR A 342 -5.38 17.27 6.39
C TYR A 342 -4.62 16.41 7.41
N SER A 343 -3.31 16.37 7.28
CA SER A 343 -2.45 15.54 8.13
C SER A 343 -1.04 16.11 8.31
N THR A 344 -0.26 15.47 9.16
CA THR A 344 1.16 15.78 9.37
C THR A 344 1.95 15.71 8.06
N PHE A 345 3.02 16.48 7.97
CA PHE A 345 3.90 16.50 6.80
C PHE A 345 5.33 16.76 7.24
N LYS A 346 6.30 16.40 6.39
CA LYS A 346 7.74 16.57 6.71
C LYS A 346 8.08 17.98 7.18
N SER A 347 9.18 18.10 7.91
CA SER A 347 9.65 19.37 8.53
C SER A 347 8.67 19.90 9.58
N ASN A 348 8.09 18.99 10.38
CA ASN A 348 7.16 19.30 11.47
C ASN A 348 6.01 20.22 11.03
N SER A 349 5.45 19.95 9.84
CA SER A 349 4.38 20.76 9.23
C SER A 349 3.12 19.92 8.97
N TYR A 350 2.10 20.54 8.41
CA TYR A 350 0.82 19.93 8.08
C TYR A 350 0.41 20.35 6.67
N THR A 351 -0.25 19.44 5.94
CA THR A 351 -0.77 19.75 4.60
C THR A 351 -2.00 18.90 4.28
N LYS A 352 -2.70 19.26 3.21
CA LYS A 352 -3.74 18.41 2.62
C LYS A 352 -3.17 17.61 1.47
N LEU A 353 -3.49 16.31 1.43
CA LEU A 353 -3.25 15.45 0.30
C LEU A 353 -4.54 14.73 -0.12
N THR A 354 -4.55 14.22 -1.35
CA THR A 354 -5.68 13.51 -1.95
C THR A 354 -5.19 12.24 -2.61
N GLY A 355 -5.90 11.12 -2.40
CA GLY A 355 -5.60 9.83 -2.97
C GLY A 355 -6.16 8.68 -2.13
N THR A 356 -6.25 7.48 -2.70
CA THR A 356 -6.51 6.23 -1.94
C THR A 356 -5.41 5.98 -0.90
N SER A 357 -4.23 6.55 -1.11
CA SER A 357 -3.14 6.59 -0.12
C SER A 357 -3.57 7.23 1.20
N MET A 358 -4.45 8.23 1.18
CA MET A 358 -4.96 8.88 2.38
C MET A 358 -6.13 8.12 3.00
N ALA A 359 -6.86 7.34 2.22
CA ALA A 359 -7.94 6.47 2.71
C ALA A 359 -7.39 5.26 3.50
N ALA A 360 -6.36 4.61 2.99
CA ALA A 360 -5.77 3.42 3.60
C ALA A 360 -5.33 3.61 5.07
N PRO A 361 -4.64 4.69 5.48
CA PRO A 361 -4.23 4.88 6.86
C PRO A 361 -5.40 5.10 7.84
N HIS A 362 -6.59 5.56 7.40
CA HIS A 362 -7.78 5.56 8.26
C HIS A 362 -8.16 4.12 8.67
N VAL A 363 -8.16 3.22 7.69
CA VAL A 363 -8.47 1.80 7.92
C VAL A 363 -7.38 1.13 8.75
N ALA A 364 -6.12 1.49 8.54
CA ALA A 364 -5.02 0.95 9.34
C ALA A 364 -5.05 1.44 10.79
N GLY A 365 -5.39 2.70 11.03
CA GLY A 365 -5.64 3.21 12.39
C GLY A 365 -6.79 2.47 13.07
N ALA A 366 -7.89 2.23 12.35
CA ALA A 366 -9.03 1.46 12.85
C ALA A 366 -8.66 0.00 13.17
N ALA A 367 -7.83 -0.62 12.32
CA ALA A 367 -7.28 -1.96 12.55
C ALA A 367 -6.41 -1.99 13.81
N ALA A 368 -5.52 -1.02 13.99
CA ALA A 368 -4.67 -0.90 15.16
C ALA A 368 -5.47 -0.68 16.45
N LEU A 369 -6.49 0.16 16.38
CA LEU A 369 -7.40 0.37 17.50
C LEU A 369 -8.13 -0.92 17.90
N TYR A 370 -8.66 -1.65 16.91
CA TYR A 370 -9.31 -2.94 17.18
C TYR A 370 -8.32 -3.95 17.78
N LYS A 371 -7.10 -4.04 17.26
CA LYS A 371 -6.03 -4.88 17.80
C LYS A 371 -5.66 -4.52 19.23
N SER A 372 -5.62 -3.23 19.59
CA SER A 372 -5.32 -2.79 20.97
C SER A 372 -6.37 -3.29 21.98
N LEU A 373 -7.62 -3.45 21.54
CA LEU A 373 -8.72 -3.96 22.37
C LEU A 373 -8.85 -5.49 22.30
N HIS A 374 -8.38 -6.09 21.22
CA HIS A 374 -8.45 -7.52 20.92
C HIS A 374 -7.08 -8.06 20.47
N PRO A 375 -6.08 -8.14 21.39
CA PRO A 375 -4.70 -8.50 21.01
C PRO A 375 -4.56 -9.85 20.29
N GLU A 376 -5.47 -10.80 20.60
CA GLU A 376 -5.48 -12.14 20.01
C GLU A 376 -6.17 -12.22 18.64
N ALA A 377 -6.80 -11.12 18.16
CA ALA A 377 -7.49 -11.14 16.87
C ALA A 377 -6.51 -11.39 15.73
N SER A 378 -6.84 -12.34 14.87
CA SER A 378 -6.07 -12.59 13.64
C SER A 378 -6.32 -11.48 12.60
N PRO A 379 -5.46 -11.34 11.56
CA PRO A 379 -5.70 -10.41 10.46
C PRO A 379 -7.08 -10.59 9.80
N ASN A 380 -7.56 -11.82 9.69
CA ASN A 380 -8.89 -12.10 9.15
C ASN A 380 -10.02 -11.67 10.10
N ASP A 381 -9.84 -11.76 11.41
CA ASP A 381 -10.81 -11.24 12.39
C ASP A 381 -10.89 -9.72 12.28
N VAL A 382 -9.73 -9.05 12.18
CA VAL A 382 -9.64 -7.58 11.95
C VAL A 382 -10.34 -7.18 10.65
N LYS A 383 -10.00 -7.83 9.52
CA LYS A 383 -10.64 -7.58 8.22
C LYS A 383 -12.15 -7.77 8.29
N SER A 384 -12.60 -8.90 8.82
CA SER A 384 -14.03 -9.22 8.95
C SER A 384 -14.76 -8.21 9.83
N TYR A 385 -14.16 -7.81 10.95
CA TYR A 385 -14.72 -6.81 11.84
C TYR A 385 -14.90 -5.46 11.13
N LEU A 386 -13.86 -4.93 10.48
CA LEU A 386 -13.93 -3.63 9.80
C LEU A 386 -14.98 -3.61 8.69
N ILE A 387 -15.07 -4.66 7.89
CA ILE A 387 -16.08 -4.79 6.84
C ILE A 387 -17.49 -4.85 7.43
N THR A 388 -17.70 -5.64 8.49
CA THR A 388 -19.06 -5.84 9.06
C THR A 388 -19.51 -4.68 9.95
N SER A 389 -18.58 -3.93 10.53
CA SER A 389 -18.88 -2.73 11.33
C SER A 389 -19.05 -1.47 10.48
N GLY A 390 -18.54 -1.45 9.25
CA GLY A 390 -18.70 -0.34 8.32
C GLY A 390 -20.17 -0.05 7.98
N THR A 391 -20.44 1.17 7.48
CA THR A 391 -21.77 1.53 6.96
C THR A 391 -21.93 1.00 5.54
N ASN A 392 -23.08 0.43 5.26
CA ASN A 392 -23.38 -0.18 3.97
C ASN A 392 -24.56 0.53 3.26
N LEU A 393 -24.83 0.14 2.02
CA LEU A 393 -25.83 0.78 1.15
C LEU A 393 -27.22 0.96 1.79
N SER A 394 -27.59 0.13 2.76
CA SER A 394 -28.88 0.22 3.45
C SER A 394 -28.88 1.19 4.64
N ASP A 395 -27.71 1.66 5.06
CA ASP A 395 -27.57 2.54 6.21
C ASP A 395 -27.92 3.98 5.84
N LEU A 396 -28.99 4.49 6.45
CA LEU A 396 -29.44 5.85 6.23
C LEU A 396 -28.55 6.83 6.99
N CYS A 397 -28.31 7.98 6.38
CA CYS A 397 -27.59 9.08 7.03
C CYS A 397 -28.31 9.53 8.30
N ASN A 398 -27.61 9.56 9.41
CA ASN A 398 -28.12 10.02 10.72
C ASN A 398 -27.78 11.50 11.00
N GLY A 399 -27.14 12.21 10.05
CA GLY A 399 -26.70 13.59 10.17
C GLY A 399 -25.33 13.78 10.85
N SER A 400 -24.62 12.66 11.11
CA SER A 400 -23.24 12.64 11.58
C SER A 400 -22.41 11.71 10.69
N GLY A 401 -21.36 11.06 11.19
CA GLY A 401 -20.52 10.13 10.42
C GLY A 401 -21.20 8.84 9.94
N HIS A 402 -22.35 8.45 10.50
CA HIS A 402 -23.02 7.21 10.13
C HIS A 402 -23.95 7.36 8.94
N GLY A 403 -23.59 6.79 7.81
CA GLY A 403 -24.35 6.75 6.56
C GLY A 403 -23.47 6.34 5.38
N TYR A 404 -24.09 5.74 4.36
CA TYR A 404 -23.35 5.27 3.18
C TYR A 404 -23.02 6.42 2.23
N PHE A 405 -22.01 6.22 1.39
CA PHE A 405 -21.63 7.13 0.32
C PHE A 405 -22.36 6.79 -1.00
N ALA A 406 -22.23 7.64 -2.02
CA ALA A 406 -22.81 7.44 -3.34
C ALA A 406 -21.75 7.35 -4.44
N GLY A 407 -22.17 7.00 -5.66
CA GLY A 407 -21.31 7.09 -6.85
C GLY A 407 -20.34 5.94 -7.04
N ASP A 408 -20.53 4.84 -6.33
CA ASP A 408 -19.84 3.59 -6.62
C ASP A 408 -20.06 3.20 -8.09
N LYS A 409 -18.98 2.78 -8.77
CA LYS A 409 -18.94 2.62 -10.23
C LYS A 409 -19.35 1.23 -10.71
N ASP A 410 -19.49 0.28 -9.79
CA ASP A 410 -19.79 -1.11 -10.12
C ASP A 410 -20.93 -1.68 -9.25
N ASN A 411 -21.07 -3.00 -9.19
CA ASN A 411 -22.09 -3.69 -8.40
C ASN A 411 -21.54 -4.33 -7.11
N PHE A 412 -20.27 -4.07 -6.79
CA PHE A 412 -19.62 -4.54 -5.57
C PHE A 412 -19.55 -3.38 -4.59
N HIS A 413 -20.52 -3.31 -3.71
CA HIS A 413 -20.69 -2.19 -2.78
C HIS A 413 -19.92 -2.43 -1.49
N GLU A 414 -18.66 -2.00 -1.47
CA GLU A 414 -17.86 -2.05 -0.26
C GLU A 414 -18.41 -1.11 0.82
N PRO A 415 -18.38 -1.49 2.11
CA PRO A 415 -18.81 -0.62 3.19
C PRO A 415 -17.88 0.58 3.34
N LEU A 416 -18.42 1.70 3.86
CA LEU A 416 -17.59 2.80 4.33
C LEU A 416 -17.12 2.53 5.76
N LEU A 417 -15.84 2.79 6.04
CA LEU A 417 -15.28 2.68 7.38
C LEU A 417 -16.12 3.44 8.41
N TYR A 418 -16.47 2.77 9.49
CA TYR A 418 -17.17 3.37 10.63
C TYR A 418 -16.72 2.68 11.92
N ILE A 419 -16.23 3.46 12.88
CA ILE A 419 -15.65 2.97 14.14
C ILE A 419 -16.36 3.46 15.40
N GLY A 420 -17.59 3.96 15.27
CA GLY A 420 -18.38 4.51 16.38
C GLY A 420 -18.54 3.57 17.58
N THR A 421 -18.64 4.15 18.76
CA THR A 421 -18.56 3.52 20.10
C THR A 421 -19.50 2.34 20.36
N ASN A 422 -20.56 2.20 19.61
CA ASN A 422 -21.52 1.09 19.80
C ASN A 422 -21.10 -0.23 19.13
N LYS A 423 -19.98 -0.25 18.43
CA LYS A 423 -19.53 -1.42 17.65
C LYS A 423 -18.18 -2.01 18.08
N ILE A 424 -17.39 -1.32 18.90
CA ILE A 424 -16.07 -1.78 19.35
C ILE A 424 -16.12 -2.57 20.68
N ASN A 425 -17.31 -2.79 21.25
CA ASN A 425 -17.50 -3.55 22.51
C ASN A 425 -17.74 -5.03 22.26
#